data_c5b5e827b00a68e55372c498507ed20a
#
_entry.id   c5b5e827b00a68e55372c498507ed20a
#
_cell.length_a   1.000
_cell.length_b   1.000
_cell.length_c   1.000
_cell.angle_alpha   90.00
_cell.angle_beta   90.00
_cell.angle_gamma   90.00
#
_symmetry.space_group_name_H-M   'P 1'
#
loop_
_entity.id
_entity.type
_entity.pdbx_description
1 polymer ?
#
loop_
_entity_poly.entity_id
_entity_poly.type
_entity_poly.pdbx_seq_one_letter_code
_entity_poly.pdbx_strand_id
1 'polypeptide(L)'
;IREESDLFADRHEALRLDYAFTEFFLVSSIYYYYLQQRQEAIISIDNIQEDEALSDTNQLLYYHYLKGSASLVAANTPEERKLREFDELYFTWRTAVKSKHPYFEGNGMQGLANLMASPSNFEFFKTRRTHALDQFDFPVDSLFPLRLAQLALEKFREYNDLYQIAGAYVSIGKYLNAHGRYQ
;
A
#
# COMPACT_ATOMS: atom_id res chain seq x y z
N ILE A 1 -0.91 -39.35 -21.23
CA ILE A 1 -0.52 -38.13 -22.05
C ILE A 1 -1.75 -37.25 -22.34
N ARG A 2 -2.95 -37.83 -22.70
CA ARG A 2 -4.16 -37.02 -22.90
C ARG A 2 -4.72 -36.45 -21.57
N GLU A 3 -4.81 -37.30 -20.52
CA GLU A 3 -5.29 -36.86 -19.18
C GLU A 3 -4.39 -35.80 -18.55
N GLU A 4 -3.09 -35.84 -18.72
CA GLU A 4 -2.17 -34.78 -18.21
C GLU A 4 -2.31 -33.46 -18.99
N SER A 5 -2.61 -33.54 -20.31
CA SER A 5 -2.86 -32.36 -21.14
C SER A 5 -4.18 -31.66 -20.74
N ASP A 6 -5.22 -32.41 -20.43
CA ASP A 6 -6.52 -31.89 -20.04
C ASP A 6 -6.46 -31.26 -18.62
N LEU A 7 -5.76 -31.90 -17.69
CA LEU A 7 -5.47 -31.36 -16.35
C LEU A 7 -4.64 -30.03 -16.40
N PHE A 8 -3.73 -29.92 -17.37
CA PHE A 8 -2.94 -28.72 -17.58
C PHE A 8 -3.79 -27.58 -18.16
N ALA A 9 -4.70 -27.89 -19.08
CA ALA A 9 -5.63 -26.94 -19.67
C ALA A 9 -6.61 -26.40 -18.62
N ASP A 10 -7.23 -27.30 -17.83
CA ASP A 10 -8.16 -26.94 -16.75
C ASP A 10 -7.48 -26.06 -15.66
N ARG A 11 -6.24 -26.38 -15.30
CA ARG A 11 -5.47 -25.60 -14.34
C ARG A 11 -5.10 -24.21 -14.88
N HIS A 12 -4.75 -24.11 -16.16
CA HIS A 12 -4.50 -22.83 -16.83
C HIS A 12 -5.75 -21.97 -16.95
N GLU A 13 -6.91 -22.57 -17.19
CA GLU A 13 -8.18 -21.86 -17.25
C GLU A 13 -8.61 -21.38 -15.87
N ALA A 14 -8.47 -22.20 -14.83
CA ALA A 14 -8.72 -21.82 -13.44
C ALA A 14 -7.84 -20.64 -13.01
N LEU A 15 -6.52 -20.71 -13.25
CA LEU A 15 -5.59 -19.60 -12.94
C LEU A 15 -5.93 -18.29 -13.68
N ARG A 16 -6.42 -18.36 -14.91
CA ARG A 16 -6.88 -17.19 -15.67
C ARG A 16 -8.16 -16.60 -15.10
N LEU A 17 -9.07 -17.43 -14.63
CA LEU A 17 -10.31 -16.98 -13.97
C LEU A 17 -9.98 -16.32 -12.63
N ASP A 18 -9.12 -16.90 -11.82
CA ASP A 18 -8.69 -16.35 -10.53
C ASP A 18 -8.03 -14.98 -10.72
N TYR A 19 -7.14 -14.84 -11.70
CA TYR A 19 -6.53 -13.56 -12.05
C TYR A 19 -7.58 -12.52 -12.45
N ALA A 20 -8.53 -12.89 -13.30
CA ALA A 20 -9.57 -12.00 -13.79
C ALA A 20 -10.55 -11.57 -12.68
N PHE A 21 -10.90 -12.48 -11.76
CA PHE A 21 -11.72 -12.17 -10.59
C PHE A 21 -11.00 -11.23 -9.63
N THR A 22 -9.73 -11.48 -9.36
CA THR A 22 -8.91 -10.58 -8.53
C THR A 22 -8.86 -9.18 -9.12
N GLU A 23 -8.58 -9.06 -10.42
CA GLU A 23 -8.57 -7.77 -11.12
C GLU A 23 -9.92 -7.06 -11.06
N PHE A 24 -11.01 -7.79 -11.26
CA PHE A 24 -12.37 -7.25 -11.14
C PHE A 24 -12.63 -6.67 -9.76
N PHE A 25 -12.27 -7.37 -8.68
CA PHE A 25 -12.49 -6.88 -7.31
C PHE A 25 -11.56 -5.73 -6.94
N LEU A 26 -10.30 -5.73 -7.41
CA LEU A 26 -9.40 -4.59 -7.26
C LEU A 26 -9.96 -3.32 -7.91
N VAL A 27 -10.39 -3.43 -9.17
CA VAL A 27 -10.99 -2.30 -9.90
C VAL A 27 -12.29 -1.84 -9.26
N SER A 28 -13.14 -2.79 -8.82
CA SER A 28 -14.41 -2.47 -8.12
C SER A 28 -14.15 -1.73 -6.81
N SER A 29 -13.16 -2.15 -6.03
CA SER A 29 -12.82 -1.49 -4.76
C SER A 29 -12.36 -0.05 -4.98
N ILE A 30 -11.56 0.21 -6.03
CA ILE A 30 -11.15 1.57 -6.42
C ILE A 30 -12.35 2.40 -6.85
N TYR A 31 -13.22 1.85 -7.68
CA TYR A 31 -14.42 2.53 -8.16
C TYR A 31 -15.31 2.98 -6.99
N TYR A 32 -15.62 2.08 -6.06
CA TYR A 32 -16.40 2.40 -4.88
C TYR A 32 -15.70 3.39 -3.95
N TYR A 33 -14.37 3.29 -3.81
CA TYR A 33 -13.59 4.26 -3.04
C TYR A 33 -13.73 5.68 -3.60
N TYR A 34 -13.62 5.87 -4.91
CA TYR A 34 -13.80 7.18 -5.55
C TYR A 34 -15.24 7.70 -5.45
N LEU A 35 -16.23 6.83 -5.41
CA LEU A 35 -17.63 7.18 -5.13
C LEU A 35 -17.89 7.45 -3.63
N GLN A 36 -16.88 7.38 -2.78
CA GLN A 36 -16.98 7.50 -1.32
C GLN A 36 -17.89 6.43 -0.67
N GLN A 37 -18.13 5.34 -1.35
CA GLN A 37 -18.87 4.16 -0.90
C GLN A 37 -17.88 3.19 -0.22
N ARG A 38 -17.41 3.59 0.97
CA ARG A 38 -16.32 2.89 1.65
C ARG A 38 -16.68 1.45 2.01
N GLN A 39 -17.92 1.17 2.40
CA GLN A 39 -18.34 -0.16 2.78
C GLN A 39 -18.32 -1.12 1.58
N GLU A 40 -18.79 -0.68 0.44
CA GLU A 40 -18.78 -1.42 -0.82
C GLU A 40 -17.35 -1.67 -1.31
N ALA A 41 -16.47 -0.70 -1.11
CA ALA A 41 -15.05 -0.86 -1.43
C ALA A 41 -14.38 -1.93 -0.55
N ILE A 42 -14.69 -1.95 0.76
CA ILE A 42 -14.22 -2.99 1.69
C ILE A 42 -14.77 -4.36 1.29
N ILE A 43 -16.07 -4.48 1.04
CA ILE A 43 -16.68 -5.74 0.60
C ILE A 43 -16.02 -6.24 -0.68
N SER A 44 -15.74 -5.36 -1.64
CA SER A 44 -15.08 -5.74 -2.89
C SER A 44 -13.68 -6.29 -2.65
N ILE A 45 -12.86 -5.62 -1.82
CA ILE A 45 -11.49 -6.06 -1.58
C ILE A 45 -11.44 -7.32 -0.70
N ASP A 46 -12.38 -7.51 0.21
CA ASP A 46 -12.47 -8.69 1.08
C ASP A 46 -12.97 -9.94 0.32
N ASN A 47 -13.51 -9.80 -0.90
CA ASN A 47 -13.81 -10.92 -1.79
C ASN A 47 -12.57 -11.51 -2.47
N ILE A 48 -11.42 -10.86 -2.37
CA ILE A 48 -10.15 -11.39 -2.87
C ILE A 48 -9.61 -12.38 -1.86
N GLN A 49 -9.45 -13.63 -2.28
CA GLN A 49 -8.84 -14.68 -1.44
C GLN A 49 -7.32 -14.54 -1.51
N GLU A 50 -6.72 -14.08 -0.43
CA GLU A 50 -5.31 -13.70 -0.37
C GLU A 50 -4.35 -14.86 -0.70
N ASP A 51 -4.69 -16.09 -0.29
CA ASP A 51 -3.79 -17.24 -0.41
C ASP A 51 -3.78 -17.88 -1.81
N GLU A 52 -4.84 -17.73 -2.60
CA GLU A 52 -5.00 -18.43 -3.88
C GLU A 52 -4.93 -17.50 -5.11
N ALA A 53 -5.47 -16.30 -5.00
CA ALA A 53 -5.62 -15.37 -6.11
C ALA A 53 -4.43 -14.44 -6.33
N LEU A 54 -3.60 -14.22 -5.30
CA LEU A 54 -2.51 -13.24 -5.35
C LEU A 54 -1.15 -13.88 -5.70
N SER A 55 -1.13 -14.79 -6.65
CA SER A 55 0.13 -15.35 -7.20
C SER A 55 0.91 -14.34 -8.06
N ASP A 56 0.23 -13.34 -8.63
CA ASP A 56 0.85 -12.25 -9.35
C ASP A 56 1.33 -11.15 -8.40
N THR A 57 2.62 -10.82 -8.47
CA THR A 57 3.25 -9.83 -7.59
C THR A 57 2.62 -8.44 -7.73
N ASN A 58 2.17 -8.03 -8.93
CA ASN A 58 1.57 -6.72 -9.12
C ASN A 58 0.21 -6.64 -8.44
N GLN A 59 -0.63 -7.69 -8.60
CA GLN A 59 -1.92 -7.75 -7.92
C GLN A 59 -1.76 -7.79 -6.41
N LEU A 60 -0.80 -8.57 -5.89
CA LEU A 60 -0.46 -8.63 -4.46
C LEU A 60 -0.08 -7.24 -3.93
N LEU A 61 0.86 -6.56 -4.59
CA LEU A 61 1.30 -5.23 -4.18
C LEU A 61 0.17 -4.20 -4.24
N TYR A 62 -0.66 -4.28 -5.28
CA TYR A 62 -1.79 -3.37 -5.44
C TYR A 62 -2.88 -3.59 -4.39
N TYR A 63 -3.19 -4.83 -4.07
CA TYR A 63 -4.12 -5.21 -3.02
C TYR A 63 -3.72 -4.63 -1.66
N HIS A 64 -2.50 -4.89 -1.21
CA HIS A 64 -2.02 -4.37 0.07
C HIS A 64 -1.90 -2.84 0.07
N TYR A 65 -1.46 -2.25 -1.04
CA TYR A 65 -1.41 -0.80 -1.18
C TYR A 65 -2.80 -0.16 -1.05
N LEU A 66 -3.82 -0.70 -1.70
CA LEU A 66 -5.19 -0.19 -1.60
C LEU A 66 -5.74 -0.33 -0.17
N LYS A 67 -5.55 -1.46 0.47
CA LYS A 67 -5.98 -1.67 1.87
C LYS A 67 -5.37 -0.62 2.79
N GLY A 68 -4.09 -0.34 2.66
CA GLY A 68 -3.40 0.65 3.48
C GLY A 68 -3.72 2.10 3.11
N SER A 69 -3.59 2.46 1.83
CA SER A 69 -3.68 3.86 1.37
C SER A 69 -5.10 4.41 1.34
N ALA A 70 -6.08 3.59 0.97
CA ALA A 70 -7.50 3.93 0.92
C ALA A 70 -8.25 3.58 2.23
N SER A 71 -7.53 3.11 3.25
CA SER A 71 -8.13 2.70 4.53
C SER A 71 -9.20 1.61 4.38
N LEU A 72 -9.00 0.67 3.44
CA LEU A 72 -9.93 -0.43 3.16
C LEU A 72 -9.67 -1.64 4.07
N VAL A 73 -9.29 -1.41 5.32
CA VAL A 73 -9.08 -2.43 6.33
C VAL A 73 -10.28 -2.50 7.27
N ALA A 74 -10.75 -3.72 7.55
CA ALA A 74 -11.73 -3.94 8.61
C ALA A 74 -11.06 -3.71 9.97
N ALA A 75 -11.69 -2.93 10.86
CA ALA A 75 -11.17 -2.67 12.20
C ALA A 75 -12.30 -2.24 13.13
N ASN A 76 -12.21 -2.68 14.40
CA ASN A 76 -13.21 -2.37 15.42
C ASN A 76 -12.95 -1.01 16.10
N THR A 77 -11.71 -0.55 16.08
CA THR A 77 -11.30 0.73 16.68
C THR A 77 -10.48 1.57 15.72
N PRO A 78 -10.44 2.91 15.90
CA PRO A 78 -9.57 3.79 15.11
C PRO A 78 -8.09 3.45 15.27
N GLU A 79 -7.66 3.01 16.46
CA GLU A 79 -6.27 2.60 16.69
C GLU A 79 -5.92 1.32 15.95
N GLU A 80 -6.78 0.30 16.03
CA GLU A 80 -6.61 -0.94 15.27
C GLU A 80 -6.53 -0.66 13.77
N ARG A 81 -7.40 0.23 13.27
CA ARG A 81 -7.38 0.65 11.86
C ARG A 81 -6.03 1.22 11.46
N LYS A 82 -5.51 2.18 12.23
CA LYS A 82 -4.18 2.77 11.95
C LYS A 82 -3.08 1.72 11.92
N LEU A 83 -3.10 0.76 12.84
CA LEU A 83 -2.10 -0.29 12.89
C LEU A 83 -2.19 -1.21 11.67
N ARG A 84 -3.40 -1.60 11.26
CA ARG A 84 -3.59 -2.41 10.05
C ARG A 84 -3.20 -1.65 8.78
N GLU A 85 -3.57 -0.38 8.65
CA GLU A 85 -3.14 0.48 7.53
C GLU A 85 -1.60 0.54 7.43
N PHE A 86 -0.93 0.70 8.56
CA PHE A 86 0.52 0.67 8.61
C PHE A 86 1.08 -0.68 8.15
N ASP A 87 0.55 -1.79 8.66
CA ASP A 87 1.02 -3.13 8.33
C ASP A 87 0.87 -3.43 6.83
N GLU A 88 -0.24 -3.01 6.21
CA GLU A 88 -0.48 -3.15 4.77
C GLU A 88 0.51 -2.33 3.92
N LEU A 89 0.75 -1.07 4.29
CA LEU A 89 1.70 -0.20 3.59
C LEU A 89 3.16 -0.65 3.79
N TYR A 90 3.49 -1.13 4.98
CA TYR A 90 4.80 -1.69 5.27
C TYR A 90 5.03 -2.99 4.47
N PHE A 91 4.03 -3.85 4.39
CA PHE A 91 4.08 -5.05 3.55
C PHE A 91 4.31 -4.68 2.08
N THR A 92 3.56 -3.69 1.57
CA THR A 92 3.72 -3.17 0.19
C THR A 92 5.17 -2.73 -0.06
N TRP A 93 5.70 -1.85 0.78
CA TRP A 93 7.08 -1.37 0.66
C TRP A 93 8.09 -2.52 0.69
N ARG A 94 8.01 -3.37 1.72
CA ARG A 94 8.97 -4.48 1.91
C ARG A 94 8.95 -5.48 0.75
N THR A 95 7.77 -5.81 0.26
CA THR A 95 7.60 -6.74 -0.87
C THR A 95 8.09 -6.09 -2.17
N ALA A 96 7.78 -4.81 -2.38
CA ALA A 96 8.25 -4.06 -3.55
C ALA A 96 9.78 -3.96 -3.61
N VAL A 97 10.44 -3.72 -2.48
CA VAL A 97 11.92 -3.74 -2.39
C VAL A 97 12.47 -5.12 -2.78
N LYS A 98 11.90 -6.21 -2.26
CA LYS A 98 12.33 -7.58 -2.56
C LYS A 98 12.11 -7.96 -4.02
N SER A 99 10.99 -7.58 -4.59
CA SER A 99 10.62 -7.86 -5.99
C SER A 99 11.21 -6.85 -6.98
N LYS A 100 11.96 -5.85 -6.49
CA LYS A 100 12.52 -4.74 -7.29
C LYS A 100 11.44 -4.01 -8.08
N HIS A 101 10.36 -3.63 -7.41
CA HIS A 101 9.22 -2.94 -8.00
C HIS A 101 9.15 -1.48 -7.52
N PRO A 102 9.92 -0.54 -8.12
CA PRO A 102 10.14 0.80 -7.56
C PRO A 102 8.87 1.65 -7.48
N TYR A 103 7.87 1.44 -8.36
CA TYR A 103 6.58 2.13 -8.29
C TYR A 103 5.87 1.87 -6.95
N PHE A 104 5.73 0.61 -6.55
CA PHE A 104 5.11 0.27 -5.26
C PHE A 104 6.04 0.51 -4.07
N GLU A 105 7.36 0.50 -4.26
CA GLU A 105 8.31 0.96 -3.25
C GLU A 105 8.03 2.42 -2.89
N GLY A 106 7.89 3.30 -3.89
CA GLY A 106 7.52 4.70 -3.71
C GLY A 106 6.15 4.87 -3.06
N ASN A 107 5.14 4.13 -3.52
CA ASN A 107 3.77 4.19 -2.97
C ASN A 107 3.70 3.73 -1.51
N GLY A 108 4.40 2.66 -1.13
CA GLY A 108 4.48 2.19 0.25
C GLY A 108 5.12 3.24 1.17
N MET A 109 6.26 3.82 0.75
CA MET A 109 6.93 4.90 1.50
C MET A 109 6.05 6.15 1.64
N GLN A 110 5.37 6.58 0.58
CA GLN A 110 4.47 7.74 0.62
C GLN A 110 3.29 7.50 1.55
N GLY A 111 2.69 6.31 1.50
CA GLY A 111 1.59 5.93 2.39
C GLY A 111 2.02 5.96 3.85
N LEU A 112 3.16 5.36 4.19
CA LEU A 112 3.74 5.40 5.54
C LEU A 112 4.05 6.83 5.99
N ALA A 113 4.62 7.66 5.11
CA ALA A 113 4.88 9.07 5.39
C ALA A 113 3.58 9.83 5.73
N ASN A 114 2.50 9.59 4.98
CA ASN A 114 1.19 10.20 5.22
C ASN A 114 0.58 9.78 6.57
N LEU A 115 0.66 8.49 6.92
CA LEU A 115 0.18 7.99 8.22
C LEU A 115 0.91 8.64 9.39
N MET A 116 2.21 8.85 9.24
CA MET A 116 3.09 9.37 10.30
C MET A 116 3.34 10.89 10.21
N ALA A 117 2.62 11.63 9.35
CA ALA A 117 2.90 13.03 9.09
C ALA A 117 2.76 13.93 10.32
N SER A 118 1.84 13.62 11.26
CA SER A 118 1.72 14.37 12.51
C SER A 118 2.64 13.84 13.61
N PRO A 119 3.16 14.69 14.52
CA PRO A 119 3.99 14.25 15.64
C PRO A 119 3.34 13.16 16.50
N SER A 120 2.04 13.29 16.79
CA SER A 120 1.30 12.31 17.60
C SER A 120 1.17 10.96 16.91
N ASN A 121 0.94 10.94 15.60
CA ASN A 121 0.89 9.68 14.84
C ASN A 121 2.30 9.06 14.75
N PHE A 122 3.33 9.87 14.51
CA PHE A 122 4.70 9.36 14.47
C PHE A 122 5.07 8.66 15.78
N GLU A 123 4.85 9.29 16.95
CA GLU A 123 5.14 8.68 18.25
C GLU A 123 4.27 7.44 18.51
N PHE A 124 3.02 7.43 18.05
CA PHE A 124 2.16 6.26 18.12
C PHE A 124 2.76 5.05 17.38
N PHE A 125 3.22 5.23 16.15
CA PHE A 125 3.82 4.13 15.37
C PHE A 125 5.23 3.79 15.86
N LYS A 126 6.03 4.76 16.25
CA LYS A 126 7.37 4.55 16.79
C LYS A 126 7.36 3.61 17.99
N THR A 127 6.37 3.71 18.86
CA THR A 127 6.23 2.84 20.03
C THR A 127 5.65 1.46 19.71
N ARG A 128 4.80 1.35 18.69
CA ARG A 128 4.05 0.10 18.39
C ARG A 128 4.59 -0.69 17.20
N ARG A 129 5.43 -0.08 16.38
CA ARG A 129 6.02 -0.67 15.16
C ARG A 129 7.53 -0.45 15.07
N THR A 130 8.21 -0.32 16.20
CA THR A 130 9.66 -0.09 16.31
C THR A 130 10.44 -1.03 15.39
N HIS A 131 10.19 -2.33 15.48
CA HIS A 131 10.91 -3.32 14.68
C HIS A 131 10.71 -3.14 13.16
N ALA A 132 9.53 -2.71 12.72
CA ALA A 132 9.28 -2.41 11.31
C ALA A 132 10.00 -1.13 10.86
N LEU A 133 10.01 -0.11 11.71
CA LEU A 133 10.69 1.15 11.42
C LEU A 133 12.22 1.00 11.41
N ASP A 134 12.77 0.12 12.23
CA ASP A 134 14.21 -0.18 12.27
C ASP A 134 14.72 -0.93 11.02
N GLN A 135 13.82 -1.35 10.12
CA GLN A 135 14.22 -1.96 8.84
C GLN A 135 14.61 -0.93 7.77
N PHE A 136 14.40 0.35 8.02
CA PHE A 136 14.83 1.41 7.11
C PHE A 136 16.28 1.83 7.41
N ASP A 137 17.07 2.08 6.37
CA ASP A 137 18.50 2.41 6.47
C ASP A 137 18.76 3.87 6.90
N PHE A 138 17.85 4.47 7.69
CA PHE A 138 18.00 5.83 8.19
C PHE A 138 17.35 6.01 9.57
N PRO A 139 17.78 7.05 10.35
CA PRO A 139 17.33 7.21 11.73
C PRO A 139 15.82 7.38 11.88
N VAL A 140 15.23 6.73 12.88
CA VAL A 140 13.83 6.84 13.28
C VAL A 140 13.67 8.03 14.25
N ASP A 141 13.86 9.23 13.73
CA ASP A 141 13.71 10.50 14.44
C ASP A 141 12.52 11.32 13.92
N SER A 142 12.33 12.53 14.42
CA SER A 142 11.22 13.41 14.02
C SER A 142 11.18 13.73 12.51
N LEU A 143 12.28 13.53 11.77
CA LEU A 143 12.35 13.74 10.32
C LEU A 143 12.06 12.48 9.52
N PHE A 144 11.85 11.34 10.19
CA PHE A 144 11.63 10.06 9.53
C PHE A 144 10.49 10.09 8.49
N PRO A 145 9.28 10.63 8.78
CA PRO A 145 8.20 10.71 7.78
C PRO A 145 8.56 11.61 6.59
N LEU A 146 9.33 12.69 6.84
CA LEU A 146 9.78 13.56 5.75
C LEU A 146 10.75 12.84 4.82
N ARG A 147 11.71 12.08 5.37
CA ARG A 147 12.64 11.27 4.57
C ARG A 147 11.93 10.24 3.72
N LEU A 148 10.92 9.55 4.26
CA LEU A 148 10.09 8.62 3.49
C LEU A 148 9.42 9.33 2.30
N ALA A 149 8.83 10.50 2.52
CA ALA A 149 8.18 11.25 1.45
C ALA A 149 9.18 11.74 0.38
N GLN A 150 10.40 12.11 0.78
CA GLN A 150 11.47 12.51 -0.14
C GLN A 150 11.98 11.34 -0.97
N LEU A 151 12.20 10.17 -0.36
CA LEU A 151 12.60 8.96 -1.08
C LEU A 151 11.51 8.49 -2.05
N ALA A 152 10.24 8.56 -1.65
CA ALA A 152 9.12 8.29 -2.54
C ALA A 152 9.12 9.24 -3.76
N LEU A 153 9.37 10.54 -3.54
CA LEU A 153 9.49 11.53 -4.62
C LEU A 153 10.61 11.17 -5.60
N GLU A 154 11.76 10.72 -5.12
CA GLU A 154 12.88 10.27 -5.97
C GLU A 154 12.46 9.09 -6.84
N LYS A 155 11.80 8.07 -6.26
CA LYS A 155 11.28 6.91 -7.00
C LYS A 155 10.29 7.31 -8.09
N PHE A 156 9.37 8.22 -7.80
CA PHE A 156 8.39 8.68 -8.80
C PHE A 156 9.00 9.53 -9.92
N ARG A 157 10.07 10.28 -9.63
CA ARG A 157 10.84 11.02 -10.65
C ARG A 157 11.54 10.08 -11.62
N GLU A 158 12.07 8.94 -11.17
CA GLU A 158 12.66 7.93 -12.04
C GLU A 158 11.67 7.42 -13.10
N TYR A 159 10.37 7.38 -12.76
CA TYR A 159 9.28 6.97 -13.67
C TYR A 159 8.62 8.12 -14.43
N ASN A 160 8.97 9.36 -14.12
CA ASN A 160 8.29 10.55 -14.65
C ASN A 160 6.76 10.52 -14.44
N ASP A 161 6.32 9.97 -13.32
CA ASP A 161 4.90 9.90 -12.93
C ASP A 161 4.49 11.22 -12.26
N LEU A 162 3.96 12.15 -13.06
CA LEU A 162 3.56 13.48 -12.59
C LEU A 162 2.49 13.45 -11.51
N TYR A 163 1.58 12.47 -11.53
CA TYR A 163 0.54 12.34 -10.51
C TYR A 163 1.13 11.95 -9.15
N GLN A 164 1.99 10.95 -9.13
CA GLN A 164 2.66 10.50 -7.91
C GLN A 164 3.68 11.53 -7.40
N ILE A 165 4.38 12.22 -8.29
CA ILE A 165 5.26 13.35 -7.94
C ILE A 165 4.46 14.43 -7.20
N ALA A 166 3.29 14.84 -7.73
CA ALA A 166 2.41 15.79 -7.06
C ALA A 166 1.93 15.27 -5.69
N GLY A 167 1.56 13.99 -5.61
CA GLY A 167 1.19 13.32 -4.36
C GLY A 167 2.31 13.36 -3.31
N ALA A 168 3.56 13.11 -3.71
CA ALA A 168 4.72 13.17 -2.81
C ALA A 168 4.96 14.61 -2.29
N TYR A 169 4.81 15.63 -3.12
CA TYR A 169 4.87 17.02 -2.66
C TYR A 169 3.76 17.36 -1.67
N VAL A 170 2.53 16.83 -1.87
CA VAL A 170 1.44 16.98 -0.88
C VAL A 170 1.81 16.32 0.44
N SER A 171 2.44 15.15 0.43
CA SER A 171 2.91 14.45 1.64
C SER A 171 3.96 15.26 2.39
N ILE A 172 4.93 15.83 1.67
CA ILE A 172 5.95 16.74 2.23
C ILE A 172 5.26 17.97 2.85
N GLY A 173 4.31 18.58 2.13
CA GLY A 173 3.54 19.73 2.63
C GLY A 173 2.74 19.42 3.89
N LYS A 174 2.11 18.25 3.98
CA LYS A 174 1.40 17.79 5.19
C LYS A 174 2.35 17.71 6.40
N TYR A 175 3.53 17.11 6.20
CA TYR A 175 4.53 17.01 7.25
C TYR A 175 4.96 18.41 7.73
N LEU A 176 5.34 19.31 6.81
CA LEU A 176 5.81 20.67 7.14
C LEU A 176 4.72 21.46 7.87
N ASN A 177 3.45 21.32 7.44
CA ASN A 177 2.32 21.95 8.12
C ASN A 177 2.15 21.44 9.56
N ALA A 178 2.16 20.13 9.75
CA ALA A 178 2.00 19.52 11.07
C ALA A 178 3.12 19.90 12.06
N HIS A 179 4.28 20.33 11.57
CA HIS A 179 5.44 20.74 12.36
C HIS A 179 5.65 22.26 12.42
N GLY A 180 4.70 23.06 11.91
CA GLY A 180 4.78 24.53 11.93
C GLY A 180 5.97 25.11 11.15
N ARG A 181 6.48 24.40 10.16
CA ARG A 181 7.67 24.75 9.37
C ARG A 181 7.32 25.44 8.03
N TYR A 182 6.22 26.18 7.98
CA TYR A 182 5.96 27.12 6.88
C TYR A 182 6.74 28.41 7.15
N GLN A 183 7.77 28.62 6.40
CA GLN A 183 8.36 29.94 6.16
C GLN A 183 8.36 30.21 4.67
#